data_ffef1590f9fff2d9118921be3015b366
#
_entry.id   ffef1590f9fff2d9118921be3015b366
#
_cell.length_a   1.000
_cell.length_b   1.000
_cell.length_c   1.000
_cell.angle_alpha   90.00
_cell.angle_beta   90.00
_cell.angle_gamma   90.00
#
_symmetry.space_group_name_H-M   'P 1'
#
loop_
_entity.id
_entity.type
_entity.pdbx_description
1 polymer ?
#
loop_
_entity_poly.entity_id
_entity_poly.type
_entity_poly.pdbx_seq_one_letter_code
_entity_poly.pdbx_strand_id
1 'polypeptide(L)'
;MLRLAGEHNIDLEQVEGTGAGGRITRKDIQRIIASGAVPQTDAAPEKQPGANAAGAIEPDQKPAQAAPQAAPPQSAAGDVEIPVTGIRNAIATNMVRSKHEIPHAWTMMEVDVTGLVSYRNKIKNEFKKKEGFSLTFFAFFVKAVAQALKEFPQMNSMWAGDKIIQKKDINISIAVATEDALYVPVIKHADEKTIKGIAREISELAHKVRSGKLTSGDMSGGTFTVNNTGSFGSVQSMGIINHPQAAILQVESIVKRPVVMEHGMIAVRDMVNLCLSLDHRVLDGLICGRFLARVKEILEQIDDHTSIY
;
A
#
# COMPACT_ATOMS: atom_id res chain seq x y z
N MET A 1 -1.47 23.12 -27.60
CA MET A 1 -0.48 24.20 -27.64
C MET A 1 0.90 23.66 -27.31
N LEU A 2 1.19 23.19 -26.11
CA LEU A 2 2.49 22.61 -25.71
C LEU A 2 3.01 21.51 -26.65
N ARG A 3 2.14 20.60 -27.08
CA ARG A 3 2.51 19.54 -28.02
C ARG A 3 2.99 20.08 -29.38
N LEU A 4 2.30 21.10 -29.90
CA LEU A 4 2.66 21.71 -31.18
C LEU A 4 3.98 22.51 -31.11
N ALA A 5 4.26 23.15 -29.96
CA ALA A 5 5.54 23.83 -29.72
C ALA A 5 6.67 22.80 -29.60
N GLY A 6 6.45 21.64 -28.94
CA GLY A 6 7.44 20.57 -28.86
C GLY A 6 7.74 19.88 -30.20
N GLU A 7 6.71 19.67 -31.05
CA GLU A 7 6.88 19.09 -32.40
C GLU A 7 7.72 19.97 -33.32
N HIS A 8 7.77 21.28 -33.11
CA HIS A 8 8.51 22.26 -33.91
C HIS A 8 9.68 22.94 -33.20
N ASN A 9 10.05 22.40 -32.00
CA ASN A 9 11.18 22.88 -31.19
C ASN A 9 11.15 24.38 -30.90
N ILE A 10 9.95 24.95 -30.61
CA ILE A 10 9.72 26.38 -30.37
C ILE A 10 9.83 26.67 -28.87
N ASP A 11 10.72 27.55 -28.48
CA ASP A 11 10.86 28.06 -27.13
C ASP A 11 9.71 29.01 -26.78
N LEU A 12 8.82 28.56 -25.88
CA LEU A 12 7.64 29.34 -25.48
C LEU A 12 7.97 30.60 -24.68
N GLU A 13 9.13 30.69 -24.06
CA GLU A 13 9.55 31.89 -23.30
C GLU A 13 9.88 33.07 -24.23
N GLN A 14 10.18 32.78 -25.50
CA GLN A 14 10.49 33.77 -26.52
C GLN A 14 9.30 34.12 -27.43
N VAL A 15 8.12 33.60 -27.14
CA VAL A 15 6.90 33.80 -27.92
C VAL A 15 6.01 34.83 -27.28
N GLU A 16 5.75 35.97 -27.97
CA GLU A 16 4.75 36.93 -27.54
C GLU A 16 3.33 36.41 -27.75
N GLY A 17 2.60 36.23 -26.63
CA GLY A 17 1.21 35.74 -26.62
C GLY A 17 0.21 36.87 -26.97
N THR A 18 -0.70 36.61 -27.92
CA THR A 18 -1.76 37.56 -28.31
C THR A 18 -3.09 37.32 -27.59
N GLY A 19 -3.16 36.39 -26.67
CA GLY A 19 -4.38 36.08 -25.86
C GLY A 19 -4.61 37.05 -24.71
N ALA A 20 -5.78 37.01 -24.09
CA ALA A 20 -6.15 37.86 -22.98
C ALA A 20 -5.13 37.75 -21.83
N GLY A 21 -4.53 38.87 -21.43
CA GLY A 21 -3.49 38.92 -20.40
C GLY A 21 -2.12 38.41 -20.86
N GLY A 22 -1.80 38.49 -22.16
CA GLY A 22 -0.49 38.07 -22.69
C GLY A 22 -0.32 36.55 -22.84
N ARG A 23 -1.40 35.78 -22.80
CA ARG A 23 -1.32 34.32 -22.96
C ARG A 23 -0.99 33.91 -24.39
N ILE A 24 -0.05 33.00 -24.53
CA ILE A 24 0.28 32.36 -25.81
C ILE A 24 -0.89 31.45 -26.25
N THR A 25 -1.37 31.65 -27.46
CA THR A 25 -2.45 30.87 -28.06
C THR A 25 -1.92 29.88 -29.12
N ARG A 26 -2.74 28.91 -29.52
CA ARG A 26 -2.40 28.00 -30.62
C ARG A 26 -2.13 28.73 -31.92
N LYS A 27 -2.83 29.85 -32.16
CA LYS A 27 -2.64 30.69 -33.37
C LYS A 27 -1.28 31.36 -33.39
N ASP A 28 -0.72 31.71 -32.22
CA ASP A 28 0.60 32.37 -32.14
C ASP A 28 1.69 31.36 -32.56
N ILE A 29 1.62 30.12 -32.06
CA ILE A 29 2.54 29.05 -32.46
C ILE A 29 2.41 28.76 -33.96
N GLN A 30 1.19 28.65 -34.50
CA GLN A 30 0.98 28.43 -35.93
C GLN A 30 1.51 29.58 -36.80
N ARG A 31 1.44 30.82 -36.33
CA ARG A 31 1.99 32.01 -37.03
C ARG A 31 3.50 31.93 -37.10
N ILE A 32 4.19 31.53 -36.02
CA ILE A 32 5.64 31.38 -35.96
C ILE A 32 6.09 30.27 -36.91
N ILE A 33 5.38 29.14 -36.92
CA ILE A 33 5.66 28.04 -37.86
C ILE A 33 5.51 28.50 -39.32
N ALA A 34 4.46 29.27 -39.62
CA ALA A 34 4.19 29.78 -40.98
C ALA A 34 5.17 30.84 -41.44
N SER A 35 5.71 31.67 -40.51
CA SER A 35 6.67 32.74 -40.82
C SER A 35 8.12 32.25 -40.97
N GLY A 36 8.41 30.98 -40.62
CA GLY A 36 9.76 30.43 -40.63
C GLY A 36 10.74 31.06 -39.63
N ALA A 37 10.27 32.01 -38.81
CA ALA A 37 11.06 32.65 -37.74
C ALA A 37 10.90 31.87 -36.44
N VAL A 38 11.44 30.67 -36.40
CA VAL A 38 11.37 29.80 -35.18
C VAL A 38 12.53 30.19 -34.27
N PRO A 39 12.29 30.77 -33.09
CA PRO A 39 13.31 30.89 -32.07
C PRO A 39 13.71 29.46 -31.62
N GLN A 40 14.88 29.00 -32.00
CA GLN A 40 15.41 27.69 -31.64
C GLN A 40 16.26 27.81 -30.37
N THR A 41 16.11 26.84 -29.48
CA THR A 41 17.10 26.58 -28.44
C THR A 41 18.40 26.14 -29.10
N ASP A 42 19.49 26.91 -28.92
CA ASP A 42 20.82 26.53 -29.35
C ASP A 42 21.24 25.22 -28.71
N ALA A 43 21.19 24.14 -29.48
CA ALA A 43 21.79 22.86 -29.11
C ALA A 43 23.30 22.99 -29.35
N ALA A 44 24.09 22.94 -28.29
CA ALA A 44 25.54 22.93 -28.34
C ALA A 44 26.06 21.72 -29.13
N PRO A 45 27.07 21.87 -29.99
CA PRO A 45 27.62 20.76 -30.79
C PRO A 45 28.50 19.84 -29.95
N GLU A 46 28.33 18.53 -30.16
CA GLU A 46 29.26 17.48 -29.71
C GLU A 46 30.70 17.77 -30.17
N LYS A 47 31.64 17.79 -29.24
CA LYS A 47 33.09 17.77 -29.53
C LYS A 47 33.70 16.45 -29.16
N GLN A 48 34.27 15.79 -30.13
CA GLN A 48 35.24 14.68 -29.97
C GLN A 48 36.61 15.21 -29.47
N PRO A 49 37.46 14.36 -28.85
CA PRO A 49 38.56 14.77 -27.99
C PRO A 49 39.85 15.04 -28.72
N GLY A 50 40.48 16.13 -28.37
CA GLY A 50 41.87 16.44 -28.77
C GLY A 50 42.57 17.28 -27.69
N ALA A 51 43.80 16.92 -27.41
CA ALA A 51 44.60 17.16 -26.24
C ALA A 51 45.10 18.64 -26.00
N ASN A 52 45.40 18.88 -24.71
CA ASN A 52 46.38 19.78 -24.10
C ASN A 52 46.16 21.31 -24.10
N ALA A 53 45.98 21.91 -22.94
CA ALA A 53 46.99 22.67 -22.15
C ALA A 53 46.34 23.53 -21.04
N ALA A 54 46.91 23.44 -19.90
CA ALA A 54 46.93 24.26 -18.70
C ALA A 54 46.28 25.65 -18.71
N GLY A 55 45.44 25.92 -17.69
CA GLY A 55 44.98 27.22 -17.26
C GLY A 55 43.93 27.12 -16.17
N ALA A 56 44.37 27.19 -14.90
CA ALA A 56 43.54 27.18 -13.72
C ALA A 56 42.62 28.40 -13.66
N ILE A 57 41.28 28.14 -13.52
CA ILE A 57 40.36 29.05 -12.83
C ILE A 57 39.42 28.15 -12.08
N GLU A 58 39.55 28.06 -10.75
CA GLU A 58 38.61 27.44 -9.85
C GLU A 58 37.28 28.22 -9.84
N PRO A 59 36.13 27.59 -10.07
CA PRO A 59 34.87 28.17 -9.61
C PRO A 59 34.68 27.78 -8.14
N ASP A 60 34.70 28.82 -7.30
CA ASP A 60 34.35 28.81 -5.88
C ASP A 60 32.94 28.20 -5.70
N GLN A 61 32.88 26.85 -5.62
CA GLN A 61 31.68 26.16 -5.20
C GLN A 61 31.61 26.21 -3.67
N LYS A 62 31.02 27.30 -3.18
CA LYS A 62 30.54 27.37 -1.81
C LYS A 62 29.66 26.15 -1.55
N PRO A 63 29.96 25.27 -0.61
CA PRO A 63 29.11 24.12 -0.30
C PRO A 63 27.73 24.66 0.06
N ALA A 64 26.68 24.17 -0.59
CA ALA A 64 25.31 24.43 -0.17
C ALA A 64 25.22 24.07 1.30
N GLN A 65 25.07 25.06 2.18
CA GLN A 65 24.84 24.86 3.60
C GLN A 65 23.57 24.01 3.71
N ALA A 66 23.72 22.78 4.22
CA ALA A 66 22.61 21.96 4.64
C ALA A 66 21.71 22.83 5.54
N ALA A 67 20.41 22.89 5.21
CA ALA A 67 19.44 23.60 6.03
C ALA A 67 19.63 23.16 7.50
N PRO A 68 19.58 24.11 8.47
CA PRO A 68 19.78 23.77 9.88
C PRO A 68 18.77 22.68 10.25
N GLN A 69 19.25 21.50 10.65
CA GLN A 69 18.39 20.53 11.28
C GLN A 69 17.81 21.19 12.53
N ALA A 70 16.49 21.28 12.60
CA ALA A 70 15.79 21.80 13.77
C ALA A 70 16.32 21.05 15.00
N ALA A 71 16.76 21.78 16.02
CA ALA A 71 17.17 21.18 17.27
C ALA A 71 16.04 20.30 17.83
N PRO A 72 16.37 19.13 18.42
CA PRO A 72 15.34 18.28 18.99
C PRO A 72 14.52 19.07 20.02
N PRO A 73 13.20 18.82 20.12
CA PRO A 73 12.36 19.50 21.11
C PRO A 73 12.90 19.24 22.52
N GLN A 74 13.01 20.30 23.32
CA GLN A 74 13.44 20.18 24.72
C GLN A 74 12.21 19.86 25.58
N SER A 75 12.37 18.91 26.52
CA SER A 75 11.32 18.60 27.50
C SER A 75 11.16 19.75 28.49
N ALA A 76 9.91 20.02 28.89
CA ALA A 76 9.55 20.99 29.93
C ALA A 76 9.44 20.32 31.31
N ALA A 77 9.40 21.14 32.37
CA ALA A 77 9.23 20.62 33.72
C ALA A 77 7.86 19.91 33.85
N GLY A 78 7.87 18.63 34.15
CA GLY A 78 6.66 17.79 34.27
C GLY A 78 6.45 16.83 33.09
N ASP A 79 7.19 16.95 31.99
CA ASP A 79 7.16 16.00 30.90
C ASP A 79 7.77 14.66 31.32
N VAL A 80 7.23 13.57 30.76
CA VAL A 80 7.75 12.22 30.96
C VAL A 80 8.53 11.81 29.73
N GLU A 81 9.84 11.62 29.91
CA GLU A 81 10.70 11.12 28.85
C GLU A 81 10.65 9.59 28.81
N ILE A 82 10.26 9.02 27.67
CA ILE A 82 10.18 7.59 27.43
C ILE A 82 11.33 7.19 26.46
N PRO A 83 12.34 6.42 26.94
CA PRO A 83 13.44 5.98 26.10
C PRO A 83 12.97 5.13 24.93
N VAL A 84 13.52 5.39 23.74
CA VAL A 84 13.20 4.62 22.53
C VAL A 84 13.98 3.29 22.55
N THR A 85 13.26 2.19 22.65
CA THR A 85 13.85 0.84 22.57
C THR A 85 14.35 0.53 21.15
N GLY A 86 15.27 -0.42 20.99
CA GLY A 86 15.76 -0.86 19.68
C GLY A 86 14.63 -1.33 18.74
N ILE A 87 13.62 -2.03 19.28
CA ILE A 87 12.44 -2.46 18.52
C ILE A 87 11.62 -1.24 18.04
N ARG A 88 11.37 -0.29 18.92
CA ARG A 88 10.63 0.94 18.57
C ARG A 88 11.36 1.74 17.50
N ASN A 89 12.69 1.83 17.60
CA ASN A 89 13.51 2.53 16.60
C ASN A 89 13.46 1.84 15.23
N ALA A 90 13.54 0.51 15.19
CA ALA A 90 13.42 -0.26 13.94
C ALA A 90 12.04 -0.06 13.28
N ILE A 91 10.95 -0.07 14.07
CA ILE A 91 9.59 0.22 13.58
C ILE A 91 9.52 1.64 13.02
N ALA A 92 10.02 2.64 13.76
CA ALA A 92 10.00 4.04 13.35
C ALA A 92 10.74 4.25 12.02
N THR A 93 11.96 3.69 11.91
CA THR A 93 12.76 3.75 10.69
C THR A 93 12.03 3.14 9.50
N ASN A 94 11.41 1.96 9.66
CA ASN A 94 10.67 1.30 8.59
C ASN A 94 9.42 2.13 8.19
N MET A 95 8.70 2.71 9.14
CA MET A 95 7.50 3.52 8.85
C MET A 95 7.85 4.83 8.13
N VAL A 96 8.92 5.51 8.56
CA VAL A 96 9.44 6.71 7.88
C VAL A 96 9.84 6.35 6.45
N ARG A 97 10.59 5.26 6.26
CA ARG A 97 10.98 4.77 4.95
C ARG A 97 9.76 4.49 4.07
N SER A 98 8.77 3.75 4.58
CA SER A 98 7.53 3.44 3.86
C SER A 98 6.79 4.69 3.39
N LYS A 99 6.70 5.73 4.22
CA LYS A 99 5.99 6.97 3.87
C LYS A 99 6.77 7.86 2.90
N HIS A 100 8.10 7.87 2.97
CA HIS A 100 8.94 8.68 2.07
C HIS A 100 9.15 8.03 0.71
N GLU A 101 9.35 6.70 0.65
CA GLU A 101 9.68 6.01 -0.59
C GLU A 101 8.47 5.54 -1.39
N ILE A 102 7.32 5.29 -0.74
CA ILE A 102 6.14 4.71 -1.39
C ILE A 102 5.08 5.79 -1.63
N PRO A 103 4.74 6.11 -2.89
CA PRO A 103 3.59 6.95 -3.20
C PRO A 103 2.30 6.15 -2.99
N HIS A 104 1.75 6.24 -1.78
CA HIS A 104 0.54 5.53 -1.40
C HIS A 104 -0.69 6.08 -2.15
N ALA A 105 -1.40 5.20 -2.86
CA ALA A 105 -2.80 5.40 -3.22
C ALA A 105 -3.69 4.50 -2.37
N TRP A 106 -4.99 4.75 -2.36
CA TRP A 106 -5.92 4.09 -1.47
C TRP A 106 -7.28 3.88 -2.15
N THR A 107 -7.90 2.73 -1.89
CA THR A 107 -9.24 2.39 -2.34
C THR A 107 -9.96 1.54 -1.29
N MET A 108 -11.28 1.57 -1.29
CA MET A 108 -12.12 0.83 -0.35
C MET A 108 -13.25 0.14 -1.10
N MET A 109 -13.65 -1.04 -0.61
CA MET A 109 -14.82 -1.77 -1.11
C MET A 109 -15.64 -2.28 0.08
N GLU A 110 -16.95 -2.06 0.03
CA GLU A 110 -17.89 -2.60 1.00
C GLU A 110 -18.35 -4.01 0.60
N VAL A 111 -18.39 -4.92 1.57
CA VAL A 111 -18.65 -6.35 1.38
C VAL A 111 -19.76 -6.81 2.32
N ASP A 112 -20.73 -7.54 1.81
CA ASP A 112 -21.75 -8.21 2.61
C ASP A 112 -21.24 -9.57 3.10
N VAL A 113 -20.99 -9.66 4.38
CA VAL A 113 -20.47 -10.89 5.03
C VAL A 113 -21.51 -11.59 5.89
N THR A 114 -22.80 -11.35 5.65
CA THR A 114 -23.90 -11.94 6.44
C THR A 114 -23.86 -13.46 6.41
N GLY A 115 -23.58 -14.08 5.24
CA GLY A 115 -23.41 -15.52 5.10
C GLY A 115 -22.24 -16.05 5.94
N LEU A 116 -21.07 -15.41 5.81
CA LEU A 116 -19.89 -15.72 6.60
C LEU A 116 -20.15 -15.61 8.12
N VAL A 117 -20.82 -14.55 8.57
CA VAL A 117 -21.14 -14.33 9.98
C VAL A 117 -22.05 -15.46 10.51
N SER A 118 -23.11 -15.80 9.76
CA SER A 118 -24.03 -16.87 10.09
C SER A 118 -23.29 -18.21 10.17
N TYR A 119 -22.58 -18.58 9.12
CA TYR A 119 -21.84 -19.83 9.02
C TYR A 119 -20.82 -20.00 10.16
N ARG A 120 -19.93 -19.03 10.32
CA ARG A 120 -18.91 -19.08 11.39
C ARG A 120 -19.54 -19.19 12.78
N ASN A 121 -20.63 -18.44 13.05
CA ASN A 121 -21.30 -18.48 14.34
C ASN A 121 -21.95 -19.84 14.63
N LYS A 122 -22.45 -20.52 13.61
CA LYS A 122 -23.01 -21.88 13.70
C LYS A 122 -21.95 -22.91 14.11
N ILE A 123 -20.74 -22.85 13.52
CA ILE A 123 -19.72 -23.89 13.68
C ILE A 123 -18.68 -23.59 14.76
N LYS A 124 -18.53 -22.35 15.23
CA LYS A 124 -17.41 -21.90 16.09
C LYS A 124 -17.22 -22.69 17.38
N ASN A 125 -18.31 -23.12 18.02
CA ASN A 125 -18.26 -23.81 19.31
C ASN A 125 -17.81 -25.27 19.15
N GLU A 126 -18.35 -25.98 18.15
CA GLU A 126 -17.94 -27.34 17.81
C GLU A 126 -16.48 -27.35 17.32
N PHE A 127 -16.10 -26.40 16.45
CA PHE A 127 -14.74 -26.24 15.99
C PHE A 127 -13.77 -26.05 17.15
N LYS A 128 -14.07 -25.14 18.10
CA LYS A 128 -13.22 -24.90 19.27
C LYS A 128 -13.09 -26.13 20.14
N LYS A 129 -14.19 -26.91 20.33
CA LYS A 129 -14.19 -28.15 21.10
C LYS A 129 -13.34 -29.22 20.42
N LYS A 130 -13.39 -29.33 19.10
CA LYS A 130 -12.68 -30.34 18.31
C LYS A 130 -11.20 -30.01 18.12
N GLU A 131 -10.90 -28.77 17.82
CA GLU A 131 -9.56 -28.36 17.39
C GLU A 131 -8.71 -27.69 18.50
N GLY A 132 -9.32 -27.24 19.59
CA GLY A 132 -8.64 -26.67 20.75
C GLY A 132 -8.32 -25.17 20.62
N PHE A 133 -8.60 -24.54 19.47
CA PHE A 133 -8.41 -23.10 19.24
C PHE A 133 -9.64 -22.46 18.58
N SER A 134 -9.71 -21.13 18.58
CA SER A 134 -10.89 -20.40 18.08
C SER A 134 -10.84 -20.18 16.58
N LEU A 135 -11.97 -20.41 15.91
CA LEU A 135 -12.18 -19.99 14.51
C LEU A 135 -12.60 -18.52 14.48
N THR A 136 -11.69 -17.63 14.11
CA THR A 136 -11.95 -16.21 13.98
C THR A 136 -12.41 -15.86 12.57
N PHE A 137 -13.16 -14.77 12.39
CA PHE A 137 -13.49 -14.23 11.05
C PHE A 137 -12.23 -13.96 10.23
N PHE A 138 -11.17 -13.50 10.90
CA PHE A 138 -9.93 -13.10 10.25
C PHE A 138 -9.29 -14.22 9.40
N ALA A 139 -9.43 -15.48 9.82
CA ALA A 139 -8.94 -16.63 9.04
C ALA A 139 -9.60 -16.73 7.65
N PHE A 140 -10.87 -16.40 7.54
CA PHE A 140 -11.61 -16.39 6.27
C PHE A 140 -11.11 -15.24 5.37
N PHE A 141 -10.89 -14.06 5.92
CA PHE A 141 -10.34 -12.93 5.17
C PHE A 141 -8.94 -13.24 4.65
N VAL A 142 -8.06 -13.79 5.48
CA VAL A 142 -6.70 -14.19 5.06
C VAL A 142 -6.77 -15.23 3.93
N LYS A 143 -7.69 -16.22 4.03
CA LYS A 143 -7.87 -17.22 2.96
C LYS A 143 -8.37 -16.61 1.66
N ALA A 144 -9.37 -15.73 1.73
CA ALA A 144 -9.90 -15.06 0.55
C ALA A 144 -8.83 -14.20 -0.15
N VAL A 145 -8.04 -13.45 0.63
CA VAL A 145 -6.90 -12.68 0.11
C VAL A 145 -5.85 -13.59 -0.53
N ALA A 146 -5.49 -14.70 0.13
CA ALA A 146 -4.49 -15.63 -0.41
C ALA A 146 -4.96 -16.26 -1.74
N GLN A 147 -6.24 -16.58 -1.87
CA GLN A 147 -6.83 -17.05 -3.13
C GLN A 147 -6.80 -15.98 -4.23
N ALA A 148 -7.21 -14.76 -3.89
CA ALA A 148 -7.18 -13.65 -4.85
C ALA A 148 -5.74 -13.31 -5.31
N LEU A 149 -4.74 -13.41 -4.42
CA LEU A 149 -3.33 -13.19 -4.80
C LEU A 149 -2.81 -14.21 -5.81
N LYS A 150 -3.33 -15.44 -5.86
CA LYS A 150 -3.01 -16.41 -6.92
C LYS A 150 -3.53 -15.99 -8.27
N GLU A 151 -4.71 -15.38 -8.31
CA GLU A 151 -5.36 -14.91 -9.53
C GLU A 151 -4.79 -13.55 -10.00
N PHE A 152 -4.30 -12.74 -9.04
CA PHE A 152 -3.74 -11.41 -9.27
C PHE A 152 -2.28 -11.32 -8.74
N PRO A 153 -1.32 -12.04 -9.35
CA PRO A 153 0.05 -12.11 -8.84
C PRO A 153 0.78 -10.75 -8.84
N GLN A 154 0.32 -9.76 -9.63
CA GLN A 154 0.84 -8.39 -9.60
C GLN A 154 0.67 -7.73 -8.22
N MET A 155 -0.38 -8.10 -7.47
CA MET A 155 -0.60 -7.61 -6.10
C MET A 155 0.47 -8.13 -5.12
N ASN A 156 1.11 -9.25 -5.44
CA ASN A 156 2.17 -9.90 -4.64
C ASN A 156 3.56 -9.50 -5.13
N SER A 157 3.80 -8.20 -5.26
CA SER A 157 5.02 -7.64 -5.87
C SER A 157 5.74 -6.65 -4.96
N MET A 158 6.91 -6.19 -5.40
CA MET A 158 7.68 -5.14 -4.75
C MET A 158 8.42 -4.29 -5.79
N TRP A 159 8.59 -3.02 -5.49
CA TRP A 159 9.44 -2.11 -6.26
C TRP A 159 10.92 -2.34 -5.95
N ALA A 160 11.76 -2.50 -6.96
CA ALA A 160 13.19 -2.75 -6.83
C ALA A 160 14.03 -1.77 -7.68
N GLY A 161 13.61 -0.49 -7.73
CA GLY A 161 14.32 0.57 -8.44
C GLY A 161 14.08 0.54 -9.94
N ASP A 162 14.84 -0.28 -10.66
CA ASP A 162 14.80 -0.46 -12.12
C ASP A 162 13.81 -1.53 -12.60
N LYS A 163 13.19 -2.27 -11.67
CA LYS A 163 12.28 -3.38 -11.99
C LYS A 163 11.24 -3.61 -10.90
N ILE A 164 10.16 -4.28 -11.27
CA ILE A 164 9.16 -4.83 -10.35
C ILE A 164 9.48 -6.31 -10.15
N ILE A 165 9.56 -6.76 -8.90
CA ILE A 165 9.75 -8.16 -8.56
C ILE A 165 8.42 -8.75 -8.12
N GLN A 166 7.86 -9.64 -8.90
CA GLN A 166 6.68 -10.42 -8.59
C GLN A 166 7.09 -11.66 -7.77
N LYS A 167 6.54 -11.78 -6.55
CA LYS A 167 6.87 -12.89 -5.66
C LYS A 167 6.01 -14.10 -6.00
N LYS A 168 6.66 -15.28 -6.07
CA LYS A 168 5.98 -16.56 -6.30
C LYS A 168 5.24 -17.02 -5.05
N ASP A 169 5.92 -16.98 -3.91
CA ASP A 169 5.35 -17.43 -2.63
C ASP A 169 4.36 -16.39 -2.11
N ILE A 170 3.22 -16.84 -1.61
CA ILE A 170 2.20 -16.00 -1.00
C ILE A 170 2.31 -16.11 0.52
N ASN A 171 3.08 -15.18 1.09
CA ASN A 171 3.36 -15.12 2.52
C ASN A 171 2.65 -13.91 3.12
N ILE A 172 1.62 -14.16 3.92
CA ILE A 172 0.78 -13.08 4.46
C ILE A 172 1.26 -12.65 5.82
N SER A 173 1.70 -11.40 5.91
CA SER A 173 1.99 -10.73 7.18
C SER A 173 0.68 -10.35 7.87
N ILE A 174 0.57 -10.62 9.17
CA ILE A 174 -0.58 -10.23 9.98
C ILE A 174 -0.14 -9.33 11.13
N ALA A 175 -0.92 -8.30 11.44
CA ALA A 175 -0.60 -7.40 12.55
C ALA A 175 -1.16 -7.96 13.87
N VAL A 176 -0.29 -8.10 14.87
CA VAL A 176 -0.64 -8.54 16.22
C VAL A 176 -0.16 -7.50 17.22
N ALA A 177 -1.11 -6.80 17.84
CA ALA A 177 -0.82 -5.79 18.83
C ALA A 177 -0.55 -6.40 20.22
N THR A 178 0.40 -5.81 20.93
CA THR A 178 0.61 -5.95 22.39
C THR A 178 0.51 -4.56 23.04
N GLU A 179 0.64 -4.50 24.35
CA GLU A 179 0.64 -3.21 25.08
C GLU A 179 1.83 -2.33 24.66
N ASP A 180 2.98 -2.94 24.36
CA ASP A 180 4.24 -2.23 24.09
C ASP A 180 4.51 -1.97 22.60
N ALA A 181 4.06 -2.86 21.71
CA ALA A 181 4.42 -2.81 20.29
C ALA A 181 3.44 -3.55 19.39
N LEU A 182 3.52 -3.24 18.08
CA LEU A 182 2.84 -3.97 17.02
C LEU A 182 3.85 -4.91 16.34
N TYR A 183 3.60 -6.20 16.41
CA TYR A 183 4.39 -7.22 15.72
C TYR A 183 3.70 -7.64 14.43
N VAL A 184 4.50 -8.03 13.43
CA VAL A 184 3.98 -8.39 12.11
C VAL A 184 4.50 -9.79 11.70
N PRO A 185 4.05 -10.86 12.38
CA PRO A 185 4.42 -12.23 12.01
C PRO A 185 3.81 -12.63 10.66
N VAL A 186 4.38 -13.69 10.06
CA VAL A 186 4.12 -14.11 8.68
C VAL A 186 3.55 -15.53 8.63
N ILE A 187 2.39 -15.67 8.01
CA ILE A 187 1.81 -16.96 7.60
C ILE A 187 2.43 -17.31 6.23
N LYS A 188 3.33 -18.27 6.22
CA LYS A 188 4.02 -18.69 5.00
C LYS A 188 3.13 -19.62 4.17
N HIS A 189 3.20 -19.51 2.82
CA HIS A 189 2.43 -20.31 1.87
C HIS A 189 0.92 -20.33 2.22
N ALA A 190 0.35 -19.15 2.44
CA ALA A 190 -1.04 -19.00 2.91
C ALA A 190 -2.06 -19.52 1.90
N ASP A 191 -1.74 -19.51 0.62
CA ASP A 191 -2.58 -20.02 -0.48
C ASP A 191 -2.75 -21.56 -0.44
N GLU A 192 -1.74 -22.29 0.05
CA GLU A 192 -1.75 -23.75 0.16
C GLU A 192 -2.53 -24.24 1.41
N LYS A 193 -2.81 -23.34 2.36
CA LYS A 193 -3.46 -23.70 3.62
C LYS A 193 -4.99 -23.67 3.52
N THR A 194 -5.64 -24.56 4.26
CA THR A 194 -7.08 -24.51 4.53
C THR A 194 -7.41 -23.37 5.50
N ILE A 195 -8.67 -22.99 5.61
CA ILE A 195 -9.13 -22.00 6.61
C ILE A 195 -8.74 -22.44 8.03
N LYS A 196 -8.88 -23.72 8.35
CA LYS A 196 -8.41 -24.31 9.62
C LYS A 196 -6.91 -24.14 9.81
N GLY A 197 -6.10 -24.42 8.79
CA GLY A 197 -4.65 -24.26 8.84
C GLY A 197 -4.24 -22.82 9.13
N ILE A 198 -4.86 -21.86 8.45
CA ILE A 198 -4.66 -20.41 8.68
C ILE A 198 -5.10 -20.02 10.10
N ALA A 199 -6.27 -20.48 10.56
CA ALA A 199 -6.77 -20.19 11.91
C ALA A 199 -5.83 -20.71 13.01
N ARG A 200 -5.24 -21.89 12.80
CA ARG A 200 -4.23 -22.47 13.70
C ARG A 200 -2.99 -21.56 13.75
N GLU A 201 -2.41 -21.20 12.61
CA GLU A 201 -1.22 -20.37 12.58
C GLU A 201 -1.46 -18.97 13.19
N ILE A 202 -2.61 -18.35 12.92
CA ILE A 202 -3.00 -17.09 13.58
C ILE A 202 -2.97 -17.25 15.10
N SER A 203 -3.55 -18.35 15.63
CA SER A 203 -3.58 -18.63 17.07
C SER A 203 -2.17 -18.85 17.64
N GLU A 204 -1.33 -19.63 16.97
CA GLU A 204 0.03 -19.93 17.38
C GLU A 204 0.93 -18.70 17.35
N LEU A 205 0.89 -17.91 16.26
CA LEU A 205 1.66 -16.68 16.12
C LEU A 205 1.23 -15.64 17.16
N ALA A 206 -0.07 -15.47 17.39
CA ALA A 206 -0.58 -14.58 18.42
C ALA A 206 -0.15 -15.02 19.84
N HIS A 207 -0.06 -16.32 20.10
CA HIS A 207 0.46 -16.85 21.35
C HIS A 207 1.96 -16.57 21.51
N LYS A 208 2.76 -16.81 20.46
CA LYS A 208 4.20 -16.49 20.45
C LYS A 208 4.45 -15.02 20.72
N VAL A 209 3.68 -14.13 20.10
CA VAL A 209 3.77 -12.67 20.33
C VAL A 209 3.53 -12.35 21.80
N ARG A 210 2.40 -12.80 22.38
CA ARG A 210 2.04 -12.48 23.77
C ARG A 210 2.99 -13.09 24.79
N SER A 211 3.62 -14.25 24.48
CA SER A 211 4.59 -14.91 25.36
C SER A 211 6.04 -14.46 25.14
N GLY A 212 6.28 -13.47 24.24
CA GLY A 212 7.62 -12.98 23.93
C GLY A 212 8.53 -14.02 23.24
N LYS A 213 7.96 -15.06 22.63
CA LYS A 213 8.69 -16.16 21.97
C LYS A 213 8.75 -16.03 20.45
N LEU A 214 8.39 -14.85 19.92
CA LEU A 214 8.45 -14.58 18.50
C LEU A 214 9.92 -14.48 18.05
N THR A 215 10.26 -15.19 16.97
CA THR A 215 11.60 -15.16 16.38
C THR A 215 11.66 -14.23 15.17
N SER A 216 12.86 -13.81 14.75
CA SER A 216 13.02 -13.03 13.51
C SER A 216 12.58 -13.83 12.29
N GLY A 217 12.69 -15.16 12.30
CA GLY A 217 12.19 -16.06 11.26
C GLY A 217 10.67 -16.07 11.13
N ASP A 218 9.95 -15.87 12.24
CA ASP A 218 8.48 -15.73 12.24
C ASP A 218 8.02 -14.40 11.62
N MET A 219 8.88 -13.36 11.58
CA MET A 219 8.58 -12.02 11.05
C MET A 219 9.14 -11.77 9.66
N SER A 220 9.90 -12.69 9.10
CA SER A 220 10.60 -12.50 7.82
C SER A 220 9.87 -13.16 6.65
N GLY A 221 10.08 -12.58 5.44
CA GLY A 221 9.62 -13.16 4.18
C GLY A 221 8.16 -12.89 3.84
N GLY A 222 7.48 -11.98 4.53
CA GLY A 222 6.12 -11.55 4.18
C GLY A 222 6.09 -10.79 2.84
N THR A 223 5.11 -11.10 2.01
CA THR A 223 4.99 -10.55 0.65
C THR A 223 3.77 -9.64 0.48
N PHE A 224 2.76 -9.81 1.33
CA PHE A 224 1.55 -8.99 1.40
C PHE A 224 1.12 -8.88 2.86
N THR A 225 0.50 -7.77 3.26
CA THR A 225 0.02 -7.60 4.64
C THR A 225 -1.50 -7.56 4.70
N VAL A 226 -2.09 -8.31 5.63
CA VAL A 226 -3.50 -8.20 6.01
C VAL A 226 -3.56 -7.79 7.48
N ASN A 227 -4.22 -6.67 7.75
CA ASN A 227 -4.38 -6.15 9.12
C ASN A 227 -5.85 -6.17 9.54
N ASN A 228 -6.12 -6.43 10.81
CA ASN A 228 -7.46 -6.45 11.38
C ASN A 228 -7.67 -5.23 12.30
N THR A 229 -7.99 -4.09 11.71
CA THR A 229 -8.34 -2.85 12.43
C THR A 229 -9.74 -2.90 13.03
N GLY A 230 -10.60 -3.76 12.49
CA GLY A 230 -11.95 -3.99 13.00
C GLY A 230 -12.01 -4.49 14.43
N SER A 231 -10.93 -5.12 14.93
CA SER A 231 -10.84 -5.52 16.35
C SER A 231 -10.87 -4.34 17.32
N PHE A 232 -10.58 -3.12 16.86
CA PHE A 232 -10.60 -1.89 17.64
C PHE A 232 -11.84 -1.02 17.36
N GLY A 233 -12.78 -1.52 16.55
CA GLY A 233 -13.99 -0.78 16.18
C GLY A 233 -13.83 0.15 14.98
N SER A 234 -12.69 0.13 14.30
CA SER A 234 -12.48 0.91 13.07
C SER A 234 -13.44 0.46 11.98
N VAL A 235 -14.00 1.41 11.24
CA VAL A 235 -14.86 1.14 10.06
C VAL A 235 -14.18 1.55 8.75
N GLN A 236 -13.07 2.28 8.84
CA GLN A 236 -12.27 2.74 7.70
C GLN A 236 -10.89 3.17 8.16
N SER A 237 -9.86 2.73 7.46
CA SER A 237 -8.48 3.14 7.75
C SER A 237 -7.60 3.11 6.51
N MET A 238 -6.51 3.91 6.52
CA MET A 238 -5.49 3.95 5.48
C MET A 238 -4.18 3.41 6.06
N GLY A 239 -3.86 2.14 5.79
CA GLY A 239 -2.67 1.47 6.31
C GLY A 239 -1.39 2.00 5.65
N ILE A 240 -0.32 2.11 6.43
CA ILE A 240 1.03 2.31 5.91
C ILE A 240 1.55 0.96 5.40
N ILE A 241 2.00 0.91 4.15
CA ILE A 241 2.53 -0.30 3.54
C ILE A 241 3.80 -0.73 4.28
N ASN A 242 3.92 -2.02 4.57
CA ASN A 242 5.11 -2.59 5.17
C ASN A 242 6.20 -2.78 4.09
N HIS A 243 7.10 -1.80 3.97
CA HIS A 243 8.19 -1.84 2.98
C HIS A 243 8.96 -3.18 3.07
N PRO A 244 9.29 -3.84 1.95
CA PRO A 244 9.17 -3.41 0.54
C PRO A 244 7.91 -3.93 -0.19
N GLN A 245 6.87 -4.37 0.51
CA GLN A 245 5.64 -4.88 -0.09
C GLN A 245 4.95 -3.80 -0.93
N ALA A 246 4.13 -4.21 -1.92
CA ALA A 246 3.40 -3.29 -2.78
C ALA A 246 2.02 -2.89 -2.23
N ALA A 247 1.47 -3.62 -1.26
CA ALA A 247 0.14 -3.33 -0.74
C ALA A 247 -0.09 -3.86 0.69
N ILE A 248 -1.10 -3.27 1.34
CA ILE A 248 -1.66 -3.72 2.62
C ILE A 248 -3.18 -3.62 2.57
N LEU A 249 -3.87 -4.68 3.01
CA LEU A 249 -5.30 -4.71 3.16
C LEU A 249 -5.69 -4.58 4.65
N GLN A 250 -6.56 -3.63 4.94
CA GLN A 250 -7.21 -3.49 6.25
C GLN A 250 -8.58 -4.16 6.20
N VAL A 251 -8.85 -5.03 7.17
CA VAL A 251 -10.18 -5.59 7.42
C VAL A 251 -10.78 -4.82 8.59
N GLU A 252 -11.86 -4.11 8.31
CA GLU A 252 -12.52 -3.24 9.28
C GLU A 252 -13.56 -4.00 10.12
N SER A 253 -14.25 -3.31 11.00
CA SER A 253 -15.31 -3.89 11.82
C SER A 253 -16.48 -4.40 10.99
N ILE A 254 -16.96 -5.59 11.31
CA ILE A 254 -18.23 -6.07 10.79
C ILE A 254 -19.36 -5.36 11.55
N VAL A 255 -20.16 -4.57 10.83
CA VAL A 255 -21.23 -3.76 11.41
C VAL A 255 -22.56 -4.06 10.72
N LYS A 256 -23.64 -4.04 11.49
CA LYS A 256 -25.00 -4.18 10.90
C LYS A 256 -25.42 -2.88 10.24
N ARG A 257 -25.81 -2.96 8.96
CA ARG A 257 -26.31 -1.82 8.18
C ARG A 257 -27.61 -2.17 7.46
N PRO A 258 -28.54 -1.21 7.30
CA PRO A 258 -29.65 -1.37 6.38
C PRO A 258 -29.10 -1.27 4.93
N VAL A 259 -29.38 -2.27 4.12
CA VAL A 259 -28.95 -2.36 2.73
C VAL A 259 -30.16 -2.51 1.84
N VAL A 260 -30.21 -1.77 0.74
CA VAL A 260 -31.23 -1.95 -0.29
C VAL A 260 -30.87 -3.20 -1.08
N MET A 261 -31.77 -4.18 -1.03
CA MET A 261 -31.66 -5.44 -1.75
C MET A 261 -32.33 -5.35 -3.12
N GLU A 262 -32.24 -6.43 -3.89
CA GLU A 262 -33.01 -6.57 -5.13
C GLU A 262 -34.51 -6.29 -4.89
N HIS A 263 -35.17 -5.71 -5.88
CA HIS A 263 -36.57 -5.28 -5.83
C HIS A 263 -36.90 -4.20 -4.79
N GLY A 264 -35.89 -3.44 -4.29
CA GLY A 264 -36.12 -2.30 -3.40
C GLY A 264 -36.41 -2.65 -1.94
N MET A 265 -36.32 -3.91 -1.55
CA MET A 265 -36.43 -4.31 -0.14
C MET A 265 -35.25 -3.80 0.68
N ILE A 266 -35.49 -3.47 1.95
CA ILE A 266 -34.42 -3.12 2.88
C ILE A 266 -34.21 -4.29 3.84
N ALA A 267 -32.97 -4.77 3.93
CA ALA A 267 -32.58 -5.80 4.88
C ALA A 267 -31.40 -5.34 5.76
N VAL A 268 -31.35 -5.84 7.00
CA VAL A 268 -30.19 -5.65 7.87
C VAL A 268 -29.14 -6.68 7.49
N ARG A 269 -27.95 -6.19 7.07
CA ARG A 269 -26.83 -7.03 6.63
C ARG A 269 -25.62 -6.80 7.51
N ASP A 270 -24.78 -7.81 7.66
CA ASP A 270 -23.48 -7.69 8.31
C ASP A 270 -22.47 -7.25 7.24
N MET A 271 -22.08 -5.98 7.31
CA MET A 271 -21.22 -5.32 6.32
C MET A 271 -19.82 -5.11 6.86
N VAL A 272 -18.80 -5.24 6.01
CA VAL A 272 -17.42 -4.93 6.34
C VAL A 272 -16.80 -4.09 5.22
N ASN A 273 -15.97 -3.13 5.57
CA ASN A 273 -15.13 -2.42 4.62
C ASN A 273 -13.77 -3.10 4.50
N LEU A 274 -13.33 -3.31 3.28
CA LEU A 274 -11.97 -3.70 2.92
C LEU A 274 -11.24 -2.49 2.38
N CYS A 275 -10.24 -2.01 3.12
CA CYS A 275 -9.47 -0.81 2.78
C CYS A 275 -8.08 -1.24 2.30
N LEU A 276 -7.73 -0.91 1.05
CA LEU A 276 -6.47 -1.27 0.41
C LEU A 276 -5.60 -0.04 0.22
N SER A 277 -4.39 -0.04 0.77
CA SER A 277 -3.34 0.89 0.38
C SER A 277 -2.39 0.19 -0.58
N LEU A 278 -1.95 0.90 -1.61
CA LEU A 278 -1.12 0.37 -2.69
C LEU A 278 0.05 1.30 -3.03
N ASP A 279 1.16 0.72 -3.48
CA ASP A 279 2.29 1.43 -4.08
C ASP A 279 1.96 1.76 -5.54
N HIS A 280 1.67 3.04 -5.82
CA HIS A 280 1.22 3.45 -7.15
C HIS A 280 2.33 3.44 -8.23
N ARG A 281 3.56 3.08 -7.86
CA ARG A 281 4.63 2.76 -8.83
C ARG A 281 4.48 1.34 -9.39
N VAL A 282 3.86 0.44 -8.63
CA VAL A 282 3.73 -0.99 -8.93
C VAL A 282 2.33 -1.35 -9.40
N LEU A 283 1.31 -0.72 -8.81
CA LEU A 283 -0.10 -1.07 -8.95
C LEU A 283 -0.92 0.14 -9.39
N ASP A 284 -1.95 -0.10 -10.19
CA ASP A 284 -2.94 0.89 -10.60
C ASP A 284 -4.35 0.58 -10.08
N GLY A 285 -5.28 1.51 -10.29
CA GLY A 285 -6.65 1.39 -9.82
C GLY A 285 -7.42 0.23 -10.43
N LEU A 286 -7.11 -0.17 -11.67
CA LEU A 286 -7.81 -1.26 -12.35
C LEU A 286 -7.49 -2.62 -11.70
N ILE A 287 -6.20 -2.91 -11.51
CA ILE A 287 -5.78 -4.18 -10.91
C ILE A 287 -6.23 -4.29 -9.45
N CYS A 288 -6.13 -3.18 -8.70
CA CYS A 288 -6.57 -3.13 -7.30
C CYS A 288 -8.09 -3.29 -7.17
N GLY A 289 -8.87 -2.64 -8.04
CA GLY A 289 -10.32 -2.78 -8.06
C GLY A 289 -10.77 -4.21 -8.38
N ARG A 290 -10.14 -4.86 -9.38
CA ARG A 290 -10.41 -6.26 -9.73
C ARG A 290 -10.03 -7.22 -8.60
N PHE A 291 -8.89 -7.01 -7.97
CA PHE A 291 -8.45 -7.79 -6.81
C PHE A 291 -9.45 -7.70 -5.66
N LEU A 292 -9.85 -6.48 -5.26
CA LEU A 292 -10.85 -6.29 -4.20
C LEU A 292 -12.21 -6.88 -4.56
N ALA A 293 -12.65 -6.73 -5.82
CA ALA A 293 -13.89 -7.34 -6.31
C ALA A 293 -13.84 -8.87 -6.18
N ARG A 294 -12.69 -9.49 -6.47
CA ARG A 294 -12.52 -10.93 -6.32
C ARG A 294 -12.53 -11.37 -4.86
N VAL A 295 -11.84 -10.62 -3.97
CA VAL A 295 -11.89 -10.88 -2.52
C VAL A 295 -13.32 -10.76 -2.00
N LYS A 296 -14.06 -9.73 -2.43
CA LYS A 296 -15.48 -9.54 -2.12
C LYS A 296 -16.31 -10.75 -2.55
N GLU A 297 -16.20 -11.17 -3.80
CA GLU A 297 -16.93 -12.32 -4.35
C GLU A 297 -16.67 -13.60 -3.54
N ILE A 298 -15.41 -13.90 -3.20
CA ILE A 298 -15.06 -15.07 -2.40
C ILE A 298 -15.71 -15.01 -1.00
N LEU A 299 -15.72 -13.84 -0.37
CA LEU A 299 -16.30 -13.66 0.98
C LEU A 299 -17.82 -13.73 0.98
N GLU A 300 -18.49 -13.18 -0.05
CA GLU A 300 -19.94 -13.18 -0.20
C GLU A 300 -20.49 -14.57 -0.55
N GLN A 301 -19.66 -15.44 -1.15
CA GLN A 301 -20.00 -16.84 -1.46
C GLN A 301 -19.88 -17.79 -0.28
N ILE A 302 -19.36 -17.32 0.88
CA ILE A 302 -19.22 -18.20 2.07
C ILE A 302 -20.59 -18.50 2.66
N ASP A 303 -20.90 -19.78 2.73
CA ASP A 303 -22.15 -20.34 3.22
C ASP A 303 -21.96 -21.65 4.00
N ASP A 304 -23.06 -22.34 4.30
CA ASP A 304 -23.08 -23.61 5.03
C ASP A 304 -22.37 -24.78 4.29
N HIS A 305 -22.07 -24.63 2.99
CA HIS A 305 -21.37 -25.64 2.18
C HIS A 305 -19.87 -25.38 2.10
N THR A 306 -19.40 -24.26 2.64
CA THR A 306 -17.99 -23.89 2.63
C THR A 306 -17.14 -24.82 3.46
N SER A 307 -16.15 -25.49 2.86
CA SER A 307 -15.21 -26.33 3.59
C SER A 307 -14.15 -25.50 4.29
N ILE A 308 -13.94 -25.77 5.58
CA ILE A 308 -12.86 -25.15 6.37
C ILE A 308 -11.64 -26.08 6.53
N TYR A 309 -11.76 -27.35 6.08
CA TYR A 309 -10.72 -28.39 6.17
C TYR A 309 -9.96 -28.59 4.87
#